data_81876e658e59c045abd743b24a91ca8c
#
_entry.id   81876e658e59c045abd743b24a91ca8c
#
_cell.length_a   1.000
_cell.length_b   1.000
_cell.length_c   1.000
_cell.angle_alpha   90.00
_cell.angle_beta   90.00
_cell.angle_gamma   90.00
#
_symmetry.space_group_name_H-M   'P 1'
#
loop_
_entity.id
_entity.type
_entity.pdbx_description
1 polymer ?
#
loop_
_entity_poly.entity_id
_entity_poly.type
_entity_poly.pdbx_seq_one_letter_code
_entity_poly.pdbx_strand_id
1 'polypeptide(L)'
;MKGYWLIVGTEISDQEAQAEYARLWKPIGEKYQARSNPSKVPPLLVEARDSGRVVVVEFPSLEAAKACYDDPAYEEAKRFALQASNRVLLIFEGDLGEAG
;
A
#
# COMPACT_ATOMS: atom_id res chain seq x y z
N MET A 1 11.20 -11.10 -10.66
CA MET A 1 11.16 -10.56 -9.30
C MET A 1 9.85 -9.83 -9.05
N LYS A 2 9.41 -9.85 -7.83
CA LYS A 2 8.18 -9.14 -7.45
C LYS A 2 8.45 -7.66 -7.26
N GLY A 3 7.39 -6.86 -7.41
CA GLY A 3 7.42 -5.46 -7.04
C GLY A 3 6.58 -5.25 -5.80
N TYR A 4 6.96 -4.27 -4.99
CA TYR A 4 6.28 -4.03 -3.72
C TYR A 4 6.03 -2.56 -3.49
N TRP A 5 4.88 -2.27 -2.88
CA TRP A 5 4.65 -1.01 -2.21
C TRP A 5 4.78 -1.27 -0.71
N LEU A 6 5.59 -0.48 -0.04
CA LEU A 6 5.63 -0.46 1.42
C LEU A 6 5.02 0.86 1.85
N ILE A 7 3.96 0.78 2.60
CA ILE A 7 3.25 1.96 3.08
C ILE A 7 3.36 1.98 4.60
N VAL A 8 3.89 3.06 5.14
CA VAL A 8 4.02 3.25 6.59
C VAL A 8 3.37 4.58 6.92
N GLY A 9 2.44 4.57 7.87
CA GLY A 9 1.70 5.78 8.16
C GLY A 9 1.15 5.86 9.56
N THR A 10 0.52 6.99 9.84
CA THR A 10 -0.17 7.21 11.11
C THR A 10 -1.48 6.44 11.14
N GLU A 11 -2.12 6.42 12.30
CA GLU A 11 -3.47 5.89 12.41
C GLU A 11 -4.42 6.68 11.49
N ILE A 12 -5.51 6.03 11.11
CA ILE A 12 -6.53 6.67 10.28
C ILE A 12 -7.24 7.73 11.11
N SER A 13 -7.22 8.98 10.63
CA SER A 13 -7.90 10.10 11.30
C SER A 13 -9.20 10.49 10.61
N ASP A 14 -9.40 10.07 9.36
CA ASP A 14 -10.62 10.35 8.60
C ASP A 14 -11.16 9.03 8.04
N GLN A 15 -12.12 8.46 8.76
CA GLN A 15 -12.67 7.16 8.40
C GLN A 15 -13.48 7.20 7.10
N GLU A 16 -14.11 8.31 6.79
CA GLU A 16 -14.88 8.44 5.55
C GLU A 16 -13.93 8.43 4.35
N ALA A 17 -12.82 9.17 4.45
CA ALA A 17 -11.82 9.17 3.39
C ALA A 17 -11.20 7.78 3.21
N GLN A 18 -10.94 7.08 4.31
CA GLN A 18 -10.39 5.73 4.24
C GLN A 18 -11.36 4.77 3.56
N ALA A 19 -12.65 4.87 3.87
CA ALA A 19 -13.67 4.03 3.25
C ALA A 19 -13.75 4.28 1.73
N GLU A 20 -13.67 5.55 1.32
CA GLU A 20 -13.67 5.91 -0.09
C GLU A 20 -12.43 5.38 -0.80
N TYR A 21 -11.26 5.51 -0.15
CA TYR A 21 -10.04 4.94 -0.69
C TYR A 21 -10.16 3.43 -0.91
N ALA A 22 -10.67 2.72 0.09
CA ALA A 22 -10.82 1.26 0.00
C ALA A 22 -11.75 0.86 -1.16
N ARG A 23 -12.84 1.62 -1.34
CA ARG A 23 -13.77 1.38 -2.43
C ARG A 23 -13.12 1.55 -3.78
N LEU A 24 -12.34 2.62 -3.94
CA LEU A 24 -11.66 2.92 -5.20
C LEU A 24 -10.48 1.97 -5.45
N TRP A 25 -9.80 1.55 -4.40
CA TRP A 25 -8.64 0.68 -4.51
C TRP A 25 -8.98 -0.71 -5.04
N LYS A 26 -10.13 -1.26 -4.67
CA LYS A 26 -10.44 -2.65 -4.98
C LYS A 26 -10.30 -3.00 -6.45
N PRO A 27 -10.96 -2.27 -7.41
CA PRO A 27 -10.78 -2.60 -8.83
C PRO A 27 -9.37 -2.29 -9.33
N ILE A 28 -8.68 -1.32 -8.75
CA ILE A 28 -7.32 -0.99 -9.14
C ILE A 28 -6.39 -2.15 -8.78
N GLY A 29 -6.50 -2.64 -7.55
CA GLY A 29 -5.69 -3.76 -7.09
C GLY A 29 -5.91 -5.00 -7.94
N GLU A 30 -7.16 -5.28 -8.29
CA GLU A 30 -7.49 -6.42 -9.14
C GLU A 30 -6.87 -6.27 -10.52
N LYS A 31 -6.92 -5.08 -11.11
CA LYS A 31 -6.34 -4.82 -12.42
C LYS A 31 -4.84 -5.13 -12.48
N TYR A 32 -4.12 -4.82 -11.42
CA TYR A 32 -2.67 -5.01 -11.37
C TYR A 32 -2.26 -6.27 -10.62
N GLN A 33 -3.21 -7.13 -10.27
CA GLN A 33 -2.95 -8.39 -9.55
C GLN A 33 -2.21 -8.15 -8.23
N ALA A 34 -2.59 -7.10 -7.55
CA ALA A 34 -1.99 -6.72 -6.28
C ALA A 34 -2.48 -7.62 -5.15
N ARG A 35 -1.58 -7.97 -4.24
CA ARG A 35 -1.90 -8.71 -3.03
C ARG A 35 -1.47 -7.86 -1.84
N SER A 36 -2.39 -7.59 -0.94
CA SER A 36 -2.12 -6.70 0.18
C SER A 36 -2.04 -7.46 1.48
N ASN A 37 -1.12 -7.03 2.35
CA ASN A 37 -0.98 -7.50 3.72
C ASN A 37 -0.80 -9.01 3.84
N PRO A 38 0.43 -9.48 3.98
CA PRO A 38 0.72 -10.91 4.04
C PRO A 38 0.15 -11.59 5.29
N SER A 39 -0.32 -10.81 6.26
CA SER A 39 -0.88 -11.35 7.50
C SER A 39 -2.13 -10.58 7.89
N LYS A 40 -3.09 -11.29 8.48
CA LYS A 40 -4.29 -10.67 9.04
C LYS A 40 -4.05 -10.16 10.46
N VAL A 41 -2.93 -10.54 11.04
CA VAL A 41 -2.56 -10.10 12.39
C VAL A 41 -1.87 -8.74 12.29
N PRO A 42 -2.28 -7.76 13.10
CA PRO A 42 -1.61 -6.46 13.09
C PRO A 42 -0.13 -6.60 13.42
N PRO A 43 0.73 -5.73 12.85
CA PRO A 43 2.16 -5.79 13.15
C PRO A 43 2.43 -5.41 14.59
N LEU A 44 3.48 -6.00 15.15
CA LEU A 44 3.97 -5.60 16.46
C LEU A 44 4.80 -4.32 16.29
N LEU A 45 4.38 -3.24 16.91
CA LEU A 45 5.06 -1.95 16.80
C LEU A 45 6.14 -1.88 17.88
N VAL A 46 7.39 -2.00 17.48
CA VAL A 46 8.53 -2.07 18.41
C VAL A 46 9.26 -0.73 18.49
N GLU A 47 9.67 -0.19 17.36
CA GLU A 47 10.30 1.11 17.26
C GLU A 47 9.61 1.91 16.17
N ALA A 48 8.35 2.23 16.41
CA ALA A 48 7.47 2.73 15.35
C ALA A 48 7.36 4.26 15.31
N ARG A 49 7.81 4.94 16.36
CA ARG A 49 7.64 6.39 16.50
C ARG A 49 6.15 6.73 16.42
N ASP A 50 5.76 7.60 15.49
CA ASP A 50 4.37 7.97 15.28
C ASP A 50 3.68 7.12 14.21
N SER A 51 4.35 6.09 13.70
CA SER A 51 3.76 5.19 12.71
C SER A 51 2.88 4.16 13.41
N GLY A 52 1.62 4.11 13.04
CA GLY A 52 0.66 3.17 13.63
C GLY A 52 0.18 2.11 12.66
N ARG A 53 0.55 2.21 11.37
CA ARG A 53 0.07 1.30 10.34
C ARG A 53 1.17 0.94 9.37
N VAL A 54 1.18 -0.32 8.95
CA VAL A 54 2.06 -0.80 7.88
C VAL A 54 1.20 -1.58 6.90
N VAL A 55 1.32 -1.26 5.61
CA VAL A 55 0.64 -1.98 4.55
C VAL A 55 1.70 -2.41 3.54
N VAL A 56 1.71 -3.69 3.19
CA VAL A 56 2.59 -4.23 2.16
C VAL A 56 1.73 -4.69 1.01
N VAL A 57 2.04 -4.22 -0.19
CA VAL A 57 1.32 -4.63 -1.40
C VAL A 57 2.32 -5.29 -2.33
N GLU A 58 2.03 -6.51 -2.76
CA GLU A 58 2.87 -7.25 -3.69
C GLU A 58 2.26 -7.21 -5.08
N PHE A 59 3.11 -6.97 -6.08
CA PHE A 59 2.74 -6.98 -7.50
C PHE A 59 3.57 -8.03 -8.23
N PRO A 60 3.10 -8.52 -9.39
CA PRO A 60 3.87 -9.51 -10.16
C PRO A 60 5.25 -9.02 -10.56
N SER A 61 5.44 -7.71 -10.70
CA SER A 61 6.71 -7.12 -11.12
C SER A 61 6.84 -5.69 -10.64
N LEU A 62 8.06 -5.15 -10.71
CA LEU A 62 8.29 -3.75 -10.42
C LEU A 62 7.54 -2.84 -11.39
N GLU A 63 7.49 -3.24 -12.67
CA GLU A 63 6.77 -2.49 -13.68
C GLU A 63 5.29 -2.37 -13.34
N ALA A 64 4.68 -3.45 -12.86
CA ALA A 64 3.28 -3.44 -12.46
C ALA A 64 3.06 -2.52 -11.25
N ALA A 65 3.99 -2.56 -10.28
CA ALA A 65 3.89 -1.69 -9.11
C ALA A 65 3.95 -0.21 -9.48
N LYS A 66 4.85 0.14 -10.40
CA LYS A 66 4.98 1.51 -10.89
C LYS A 66 3.77 1.94 -11.71
N ALA A 67 3.32 1.07 -12.61
CA ALA A 67 2.18 1.37 -13.47
C ALA A 67 0.91 1.60 -12.64
N CYS A 68 0.73 0.82 -11.60
CA CYS A 68 -0.40 0.98 -10.69
C CYS A 68 -0.39 2.35 -10.02
N TYR A 69 0.77 2.77 -9.53
CA TYR A 69 0.89 4.07 -8.88
C TYR A 69 0.61 5.23 -9.84
N ASP A 70 1.00 5.08 -11.10
CA ASP A 70 0.85 6.12 -12.12
C ASP A 70 -0.52 6.07 -12.82
N ASP A 71 -1.35 5.09 -12.54
CA ASP A 71 -2.67 4.98 -13.14
C ASP A 71 -3.55 6.15 -12.72
N PRO A 72 -4.25 6.81 -13.65
CA PRO A 72 -5.17 7.90 -13.30
C PRO A 72 -6.22 7.50 -12.26
N ALA A 73 -6.65 6.25 -12.26
CA ALA A 73 -7.60 5.76 -11.25
C ALA A 73 -6.96 5.80 -9.86
N TYR A 74 -5.67 5.50 -9.76
CA TYR A 74 -4.97 5.58 -8.48
C TYR A 74 -4.76 7.04 -8.06
N GLU A 75 -4.54 7.95 -8.98
CA GLU A 75 -4.45 9.37 -8.66
C GLU A 75 -5.70 9.85 -7.92
N GLU A 76 -6.86 9.38 -8.35
CA GLU A 76 -8.12 9.69 -7.69
C GLU A 76 -8.18 9.06 -6.29
N ALA A 77 -7.83 7.78 -6.19
CA ALA A 77 -7.85 7.08 -4.91
C ALA A 77 -6.84 7.68 -3.92
N LYS A 78 -5.67 8.05 -4.41
CA LYS A 78 -4.59 8.62 -3.59
C LYS A 78 -5.03 9.86 -2.82
N ARG A 79 -5.87 10.68 -3.42
CA ARG A 79 -6.39 11.89 -2.75
C ARG A 79 -7.04 11.53 -1.41
N PHE A 80 -7.81 10.46 -1.40
CA PHE A 80 -8.49 10.02 -0.18
C PHE A 80 -7.52 9.39 0.82
N ALA A 81 -6.53 8.66 0.33
CA ALA A 81 -5.51 8.07 1.21
C ALA A 81 -4.73 9.17 1.95
N LEU A 82 -4.34 10.23 1.24
CA LEU A 82 -3.59 11.33 1.84
C LEU A 82 -4.45 12.17 2.80
N GLN A 83 -5.75 12.15 2.61
CA GLN A 83 -6.69 12.79 3.49
C GLN A 83 -6.94 11.96 4.75
N ALA A 84 -6.89 10.63 4.63
CA ALA A 84 -7.20 9.72 5.73
C ALA A 84 -6.08 9.63 6.77
N SER A 85 -4.82 9.74 6.35
CA SER A 85 -3.67 9.64 7.25
C SER A 85 -2.43 10.23 6.61
N ASN A 86 -1.40 10.47 7.44
CA ASN A 86 -0.08 10.82 6.94
C ASN A 86 0.67 9.52 6.67
N ARG A 87 1.25 9.39 5.48
CA ARG A 87 1.90 8.14 5.11
C ARG A 87 3.10 8.36 4.20
N VAL A 88 3.99 7.37 4.23
CA VAL A 88 5.10 7.23 3.30
C VAL A 88 4.80 6.00 2.46
N LEU A 89 5.00 6.09 1.15
CA LEU A 89 4.85 4.95 0.25
C LEU A 89 6.15 4.78 -0.52
N LEU A 90 6.73 3.60 -0.41
CA LEU A 90 7.98 3.25 -1.07
C LEU A 90 7.72 2.12 -2.07
N ILE A 91 8.34 2.21 -3.23
CA ILE A 91 8.23 1.18 -4.26
C ILE A 91 9.59 0.55 -4.46
N PHE A 92 9.65 -0.78 -4.38
CA PHE A 92 10.92 -1.48 -4.56
C PHE A 92 10.68 -2.86 -5.19
N GLU A 93 11.76 -3.45 -5.64
CA GLU A 93 11.78 -4.78 -6.26
C GLU A 93 12.54 -5.72 -5.37
N GLY A 94 12.10 -6.96 -5.28
CA GLY A 94 12.84 -7.95 -4.51
C GLY A 94 12.19 -9.32 -4.53
N ASP A 95 12.91 -10.26 -3.92
CA ASP A 95 12.44 -11.63 -3.76
C ASP A 95 13.10 -12.20 -2.52
N LEU A 96 12.35 -12.30 -1.44
CA LEU A 96 12.87 -12.82 -0.19
C LEU A 96 13.23 -14.29 -0.26
N GLY A 97 12.65 -15.02 -1.19
CA GLY A 97 12.99 -16.41 -1.41
C GLY A 97 14.38 -16.63 -1.99
N GLU A 98 14.92 -15.59 -2.63
CA GLU A 98 16.24 -15.58 -3.23
C GLU A 98 17.29 -14.92 -2.34
N ALA A 99 16.90 -14.37 -1.22
CA ALA A 99 17.79 -13.62 -0.36
C ALA A 99 18.92 -14.50 0.15
N GLY A 100 20.10 -14.15 -0.21
CA GLY A 100 21.31 -14.81 0.25
C GLY A 100 21.83 -14.16 1.49
#